data_068a8023cbbd83e3bbaa5f89f005ca66
#
_entry.id   068a8023cbbd83e3bbaa5f89f005ca66
#
_cell.length_a   1.000
_cell.length_b   1.000
_cell.length_c   1.000
_cell.angle_alpha   90.00
_cell.angle_beta   90.00
_cell.angle_gamma   90.00
#
_symmetry.space_group_name_H-M   'P 1'
#
loop_
_entity.id
_entity.type
_entity.pdbx_description
1 polymer ?
#
loop_
_entity_poly.entity_id
_entity_poly.type
_entity_poly.pdbx_seq_one_letter_code
_entity_poly.pdbx_strand_id
1 'polypeptide(L)'
;TRLTRMDRAVHRHRARVGGLQAGGLGYRVISDGQASPRFTLRPAPGKGSGVRLLITSDHQAKPHTAANMELAAAMVGPVDAVIMPGDLVNSPDRAADWFGPHPSAGDDAEIRQFLPIMQGRARSTAANGRAYRGAPLVQNVPLYPAIGNHEVSGELGPSSCSIDSYRQITGARPWYAVTIGNVRLITLFVARMWRGFDVNADPRARQRSRYQEASADVGDPQRHGQGCFIHESIAPGSPQWQWLV
;
A
#
# COMPACT_ATOMS: atom_id res chain seq x y z
N THR A 1 -13.95 -11.46 2.96
CA THR A 1 -14.33 -11.03 1.60
C THR A 1 -13.24 -11.38 0.62
N ARG A 2 -13.57 -12.05 -0.48
CA ARG A 2 -12.63 -12.28 -1.58
C ARG A 2 -12.36 -10.97 -2.32
N LEU A 3 -11.11 -10.70 -2.65
CA LEU A 3 -10.73 -9.56 -3.48
C LEU A 3 -11.03 -9.86 -4.95
N THR A 4 -11.57 -8.88 -5.68
CA THR A 4 -12.16 -9.12 -6.99
C THR A 4 -11.19 -8.97 -8.17
N ARG A 5 -10.09 -8.22 -7.98
CA ARG A 5 -9.16 -7.87 -9.06
C ARG A 5 -7.76 -8.46 -8.90
N MET A 6 -7.62 -9.50 -8.12
CA MET A 6 -6.35 -10.16 -7.91
C MET A 6 -6.13 -11.29 -8.91
N ASP A 7 -4.90 -11.44 -9.39
CA ASP A 7 -4.44 -12.54 -10.26
C ASP A 7 -4.47 -13.91 -9.59
N ARG A 8 -4.67 -13.96 -8.27
CA ARG A 8 -4.95 -15.18 -7.49
C ARG A 8 -6.00 -14.92 -6.42
N ALA A 9 -6.56 -15.98 -5.86
CA ALA A 9 -7.55 -15.86 -4.79
C ALA A 9 -6.94 -15.27 -3.52
N VAL A 10 -7.41 -14.10 -3.13
CA VAL A 10 -7.02 -13.42 -1.89
C VAL A 10 -8.29 -13.08 -1.11
N HIS A 11 -8.26 -13.34 0.19
CA HIS A 11 -9.37 -13.04 1.09
C HIS A 11 -8.94 -12.06 2.16
N ARG A 12 -9.75 -11.02 2.36
CA ARG A 12 -9.57 -10.09 3.47
C ARG A 12 -10.49 -10.45 4.63
N HIS A 13 -9.90 -10.61 5.80
CA HIS A 13 -10.61 -10.70 7.06
C HIS A 13 -10.55 -9.35 7.78
N ARG A 14 -11.65 -8.95 8.40
CA ARG A 14 -11.73 -7.72 9.18
C ARG A 14 -12.27 -8.05 10.56
N ALA A 15 -11.55 -7.60 11.57
CA ALA A 15 -12.01 -7.61 12.95
C ALA A 15 -12.04 -6.17 13.48
N ARG A 16 -13.00 -5.89 14.34
CA ARG A 16 -13.06 -4.62 15.08
C ARG A 16 -12.75 -4.92 16.55
N VAL A 17 -11.75 -4.23 17.07
CA VAL A 17 -11.35 -4.35 18.45
C VAL A 17 -11.60 -3.01 19.13
N GLY A 18 -12.37 -3.01 20.20
CA GLY A 18 -12.65 -1.82 21.02
C GLY A 18 -11.97 -1.91 22.37
N GLY A 19 -12.02 -0.82 23.15
CA GLY A 19 -11.57 -0.81 24.53
C GLY A 19 -10.07 -0.95 24.73
N LEU A 20 -9.26 -0.49 23.75
CA LEU A 20 -7.81 -0.52 23.86
C LEU A 20 -7.33 0.31 25.04
N GLN A 21 -6.58 -0.31 25.95
CA GLN A 21 -5.95 0.35 27.08
C GLN A 21 -4.61 0.97 26.67
N ALA A 22 -4.10 1.93 27.45
CA ALA A 22 -2.83 2.62 27.19
C ALA A 22 -1.64 1.66 27.01
N GLY A 23 -1.64 0.51 27.70
CA GLY A 23 -0.62 -0.53 27.56
C GLY A 23 -0.73 -1.35 26.27
N GLY A 24 -1.76 -1.12 25.46
CA GLY A 24 -2.06 -1.91 24.28
C GLY A 24 -2.73 -3.24 24.57
N LEU A 25 -3.09 -3.96 23.51
CA LEU A 25 -3.73 -5.28 23.58
C LEU A 25 -2.87 -6.30 22.81
N GLY A 26 -2.44 -7.35 23.50
CA GLY A 26 -1.80 -8.50 22.88
C GLY A 26 -2.82 -9.29 22.05
N TYR A 27 -2.49 -9.60 20.80
CA TYR A 27 -3.35 -10.39 19.92
C TYR A 27 -2.55 -11.38 19.05
N ARG A 28 -3.23 -12.34 18.51
CA ARG A 28 -2.77 -13.22 17.43
C ARG A 28 -3.91 -13.51 16.47
N VAL A 29 -3.58 -13.85 15.26
CA VAL A 29 -4.52 -14.31 14.24
C VAL A 29 -4.46 -15.82 14.17
N ILE A 30 -5.63 -16.48 14.11
CA ILE A 30 -5.73 -17.92 13.89
C ILE A 30 -6.52 -18.11 12.59
N SER A 31 -5.96 -18.85 11.65
CA SER A 31 -6.60 -19.24 10.39
C SER A 31 -6.24 -20.68 10.06
N ASP A 32 -7.23 -21.48 9.73
CA ASP A 32 -7.09 -22.90 9.40
C ASP A 32 -6.25 -23.68 10.43
N GLY A 33 -6.49 -23.42 11.71
CA GLY A 33 -5.77 -24.03 12.82
C GLY A 33 -4.34 -23.51 13.05
N GLN A 34 -3.84 -22.65 12.18
CA GLN A 34 -2.51 -22.04 12.31
C GLN A 34 -2.61 -20.72 13.06
N ALA A 35 -1.75 -20.54 14.07
CA ALA A 35 -1.68 -19.32 14.86
C ALA A 35 -0.47 -18.48 14.48
N SER A 36 -0.68 -17.18 14.26
CA SER A 36 0.42 -16.24 14.11
C SER A 36 1.21 -16.08 15.41
N PRO A 37 2.42 -15.48 15.38
CA PRO A 37 3.04 -14.91 16.56
C PRO A 37 2.10 -13.95 17.29
N ARG A 38 2.42 -13.62 18.52
CA ARG A 38 1.71 -12.56 19.26
C ARG A 38 2.22 -11.19 18.83
N PHE A 39 1.29 -10.26 18.65
CA PHE A 39 1.54 -8.87 18.35
C PHE A 39 0.84 -7.99 19.39
N THR A 40 1.18 -6.71 19.43
CA THR A 40 0.54 -5.74 20.32
C THR A 40 -0.12 -4.65 19.52
N LEU A 41 -1.45 -4.58 19.60
CA LEU A 41 -2.21 -3.47 19.05
C LEU A 41 -2.19 -2.32 20.06
N ARG A 42 -1.64 -1.19 19.66
CA ARG A 42 -1.54 0.00 20.52
C ARG A 42 -2.66 0.98 20.18
N PRO A 43 -3.22 1.68 21.16
CA PRO A 43 -4.12 2.79 20.90
C PRO A 43 -3.37 3.93 20.22
N ALA A 44 -4.08 4.73 19.42
CA ALA A 44 -3.51 5.97 18.91
C ALA A 44 -3.19 6.91 20.09
N PRO A 45 -2.11 7.72 20.01
CA PRO A 45 -1.81 8.74 21.00
C PRO A 45 -3.00 9.67 21.22
N GLY A 46 -3.28 9.98 22.49
CA GLY A 46 -4.34 10.91 22.87
C GLY A 46 -3.99 12.37 22.54
N LYS A 47 -4.99 13.23 22.55
CA LYS A 47 -4.81 14.68 22.36
C LYS A 47 -3.82 15.21 23.42
N GLY A 48 -2.87 16.02 23.01
CA GLY A 48 -1.82 16.57 23.87
C GLY A 48 -0.55 15.72 23.93
N SER A 49 -0.57 14.50 23.41
CA SER A 49 0.60 13.64 23.36
C SER A 49 1.53 13.96 22.19
N GLY A 50 2.83 13.85 22.41
CA GLY A 50 3.80 13.80 21.30
C GLY A 50 3.54 12.61 20.38
N VAL A 51 3.83 12.77 19.10
CA VAL A 51 3.60 11.76 18.06
C VAL A 51 4.90 11.47 17.33
N ARG A 52 5.21 10.19 17.14
CA ARG A 52 6.32 9.74 16.30
C ARG A 52 5.78 9.05 15.07
N LEU A 53 6.02 9.63 13.91
CA LEU A 53 5.55 9.14 12.62
C LEU A 53 6.71 8.65 11.77
N LEU A 54 6.57 7.50 11.13
CA LEU A 54 7.46 7.05 10.07
C LEU A 54 6.81 7.38 8.73
N ILE A 55 7.46 8.21 7.92
CA ILE A 55 6.99 8.59 6.59
C ILE A 55 7.95 7.99 5.57
N THR A 56 7.41 7.20 4.64
CA THR A 56 8.17 6.53 3.58
C THR A 56 7.26 6.22 2.41
N SER A 57 7.80 6.15 1.19
CA SER A 57 7.05 5.84 -0.04
C SER A 57 7.88 5.02 -1.03
N ASP A 58 7.31 4.72 -2.20
CA ASP A 58 8.02 4.13 -3.36
C ASP A 58 8.68 2.78 -3.05
N HIS A 59 8.00 1.95 -2.28
CA HIS A 59 8.52 0.64 -1.89
C HIS A 59 8.68 -0.31 -3.09
N GLN A 60 7.61 -0.55 -3.84
CA GLN A 60 7.58 -1.22 -5.15
C GLN A 60 8.48 -2.48 -5.26
N ALA A 61 8.70 -3.20 -4.19
CA ALA A 61 9.61 -4.36 -4.11
C ALA A 61 11.06 -4.07 -4.55
N LYS A 62 11.51 -2.83 -4.43
CA LYS A 62 12.89 -2.45 -4.79
C LYS A 62 13.93 -3.17 -3.92
N PRO A 63 15.13 -3.45 -4.45
CA PRO A 63 16.13 -4.32 -3.79
C PRO A 63 16.52 -3.89 -2.37
N HIS A 64 16.56 -2.59 -2.10
CA HIS A 64 17.02 -2.07 -0.82
C HIS A 64 15.89 -1.78 0.19
N THR A 65 14.62 -1.95 -0.21
CA THR A 65 13.48 -1.57 0.63
C THR A 65 13.47 -2.32 1.97
N ALA A 66 13.74 -3.62 1.98
CA ALA A 66 13.79 -4.39 3.22
C ALA A 66 14.90 -3.90 4.17
N ALA A 67 16.08 -3.60 3.63
CA ALA A 67 17.19 -3.07 4.40
C ALA A 67 16.88 -1.67 4.96
N ASN A 68 16.36 -0.78 4.11
CA ASN A 68 16.00 0.58 4.52
C ASN A 68 14.95 0.57 5.63
N MET A 69 13.93 -0.27 5.52
CA MET A 69 12.88 -0.37 6.53
C MET A 69 13.39 -0.94 7.86
N GLU A 70 14.24 -1.96 7.82
CA GLU A 70 14.86 -2.54 9.02
C GLU A 70 15.73 -1.50 9.73
N LEU A 71 16.59 -0.82 8.98
CA LEU A 71 17.47 0.22 9.53
C LEU A 71 16.68 1.44 10.05
N ALA A 72 15.71 1.93 9.28
CA ALA A 72 14.87 3.05 9.72
C ALA A 72 14.15 2.73 11.02
N ALA A 73 13.51 1.57 11.13
CA ALA A 73 12.83 1.15 12.34
C ALA A 73 13.78 1.02 13.54
N ALA A 74 14.99 0.50 13.34
CA ALA A 74 16.00 0.40 14.36
C ALA A 74 16.48 1.78 14.85
N MET A 75 16.62 2.75 13.94
CA MET A 75 17.08 4.10 14.26
C MET A 75 16.03 4.95 14.97
N VAL A 76 14.77 4.88 14.50
CA VAL A 76 13.71 5.74 15.06
C VAL A 76 13.05 5.14 16.29
N GLY A 77 13.20 3.83 16.50
CA GLY A 77 12.54 3.11 17.60
C GLY A 77 11.02 3.02 17.39
N PRO A 78 10.25 2.86 18.50
CA PRO A 78 8.80 2.73 18.40
C PRO A 78 8.15 3.97 17.77
N VAL A 79 7.26 3.73 16.79
CA VAL A 79 6.44 4.76 16.14
C VAL A 79 4.97 4.57 16.48
N ASP A 80 4.18 5.62 16.32
CA ASP A 80 2.73 5.61 16.56
C ASP A 80 1.93 5.34 15.28
N ALA A 81 2.51 5.62 14.13
CA ALA A 81 1.92 5.34 12.83
C ALA A 81 2.97 5.33 11.72
N VAL A 82 2.62 4.66 10.61
CA VAL A 82 3.34 4.73 9.35
C VAL A 82 2.49 5.49 8.34
N ILE A 83 3.08 6.46 7.66
CA ILE A 83 2.46 7.22 6.56
C ILE A 83 3.17 6.85 5.27
N MET A 84 2.40 6.47 4.26
CA MET A 84 2.93 6.10 2.95
C MET A 84 2.23 6.88 1.83
N PRO A 85 2.86 7.94 1.32
CA PRO A 85 2.30 8.81 0.27
C PRO A 85 2.19 8.17 -1.11
N GLY A 86 1.97 6.88 -1.21
CA GLY A 86 1.73 6.14 -2.46
C GLY A 86 2.88 5.25 -2.89
N ASP A 87 2.68 4.56 -4.00
CA ASP A 87 3.60 3.64 -4.63
C ASP A 87 4.07 2.51 -3.70
N LEU A 88 3.10 1.88 -3.03
CA LEU A 88 3.33 0.78 -2.10
C LEU A 88 3.84 -0.48 -2.83
N VAL A 89 3.23 -0.75 -3.98
CA VAL A 89 3.49 -1.91 -4.81
C VAL A 89 3.82 -1.50 -6.24
N ASN A 90 4.35 -2.41 -7.03
CA ASN A 90 4.58 -2.13 -8.44
C ASN A 90 3.31 -2.30 -9.28
N SER A 91 2.50 -3.32 -8.98
CA SER A 91 1.24 -3.60 -9.68
C SER A 91 0.15 -4.00 -8.69
N PRO A 92 -0.94 -3.21 -8.59
CA PRO A 92 -1.93 -3.38 -7.53
C PRO A 92 -2.78 -4.65 -7.68
N ASP A 93 -2.92 -5.20 -8.89
CA ASP A 93 -3.70 -6.41 -9.16
C ASP A 93 -2.90 -7.70 -9.02
N ARG A 94 -1.59 -7.59 -8.79
CA ARG A 94 -0.70 -8.73 -8.56
C ARG A 94 -0.62 -9.06 -7.08
N ALA A 95 -1.18 -10.18 -6.69
CA ALA A 95 -1.13 -10.62 -5.31
C ALA A 95 0.32 -10.83 -4.81
N ALA A 96 1.23 -11.23 -5.69
CA ALA A 96 2.64 -11.38 -5.35
C ALA A 96 3.28 -10.07 -4.90
N ASP A 97 2.89 -8.92 -5.47
CA ASP A 97 3.44 -7.61 -5.13
C ASP A 97 3.05 -7.17 -3.70
N TRP A 98 1.89 -7.62 -3.22
CA TRP A 98 1.41 -7.36 -1.86
C TRP A 98 1.91 -8.38 -0.84
N PHE A 99 1.83 -9.66 -1.17
CA PHE A 99 1.92 -10.76 -0.22
C PHE A 99 3.15 -11.64 -0.39
N GLY A 100 3.90 -11.46 -1.47
CA GLY A 100 4.99 -12.33 -1.87
C GLY A 100 4.56 -13.49 -2.78
N PRO A 101 5.50 -14.32 -3.21
CA PRO A 101 5.21 -15.45 -4.09
C PRO A 101 4.18 -16.39 -3.48
N HIS A 102 3.57 -17.22 -4.33
CA HIS A 102 2.64 -18.25 -3.86
C HIS A 102 3.42 -19.27 -2.99
N PRO A 103 2.82 -19.80 -1.93
CA PRO A 103 3.49 -20.79 -1.07
C PRO A 103 4.09 -22.00 -1.81
N SER A 104 3.51 -22.38 -2.96
CA SER A 104 4.05 -23.47 -3.81
C SER A 104 5.32 -23.10 -4.60
N ALA A 105 5.77 -21.85 -4.55
CA ALA A 105 6.97 -21.41 -5.30
C ALA A 105 8.31 -21.79 -4.66
N GLY A 106 8.28 -22.57 -3.59
CA GLY A 106 9.47 -23.01 -2.84
C GLY A 106 9.88 -22.02 -1.75
N ASP A 107 10.43 -22.55 -0.66
CA ASP A 107 10.77 -21.77 0.54
C ASP A 107 11.99 -20.85 0.38
N ASP A 108 12.82 -21.07 -0.64
CA ASP A 108 14.08 -20.34 -0.85
C ASP A 108 13.95 -19.11 -1.73
N ALA A 109 12.74 -18.80 -2.25
CA ALA A 109 12.52 -17.63 -3.05
C ALA A 109 12.70 -16.34 -2.24
N GLU A 110 13.47 -15.41 -2.77
CA GLU A 110 13.64 -14.08 -2.18
C GLU A 110 12.29 -13.35 -2.11
N ILE A 111 11.92 -12.88 -0.92
CA ILE A 111 10.63 -12.20 -0.67
C ILE A 111 10.90 -10.75 -0.32
N ARG A 112 10.69 -9.85 -1.26
CA ARG A 112 10.88 -8.41 -1.11
C ARG A 112 9.58 -7.62 -1.24
N GLN A 113 8.43 -8.25 -1.04
CA GLN A 113 7.13 -7.65 -1.32
C GLN A 113 6.61 -6.80 -0.16
N PHE A 114 5.61 -5.98 -0.43
CA PHE A 114 5.16 -4.92 0.48
C PHE A 114 4.85 -5.42 1.90
N LEU A 115 3.86 -6.29 2.06
CA LEU A 115 3.45 -6.75 3.39
C LEU A 115 4.53 -7.57 4.11
N PRO A 116 5.25 -8.50 3.48
CA PRO A 116 6.38 -9.16 4.12
C PRO A 116 7.44 -8.19 4.65
N ILE A 117 7.78 -7.14 3.92
CA ILE A 117 8.72 -6.10 4.38
C ILE A 117 8.15 -5.35 5.58
N MET A 118 6.90 -4.90 5.49
CA MET A 118 6.23 -4.13 6.54
C MET A 118 5.86 -4.99 7.78
N GLN A 119 6.02 -6.28 7.68
CA GLN A 119 5.80 -7.25 8.76
C GLN A 119 7.11 -7.84 9.33
N GLY A 120 8.28 -7.43 8.85
CA GLY A 120 9.55 -8.01 9.27
C GLY A 120 9.73 -9.48 8.87
N ARG A 121 9.07 -9.92 7.78
CA ARG A 121 9.08 -11.30 7.26
C ARG A 121 9.69 -11.43 5.88
N ALA A 122 10.22 -10.35 5.33
CA ALA A 122 10.91 -10.40 4.06
C ALA A 122 12.12 -11.34 4.14
N ARG A 123 12.49 -11.86 2.99
CA ARG A 123 13.77 -12.55 2.77
C ARG A 123 14.48 -11.82 1.65
N SER A 124 15.41 -10.96 1.99
CA SER A 124 16.15 -10.14 1.04
C SER A 124 17.63 -10.16 1.41
N THR A 125 18.48 -10.50 0.45
CA THR A 125 19.93 -10.51 0.65
C THR A 125 20.54 -9.33 -0.09
N ALA A 126 21.26 -8.48 0.63
CA ALA A 126 21.99 -7.39 0.02
C ALA A 126 23.28 -7.88 -0.68
N ALA A 127 23.87 -7.05 -1.53
CA ALA A 127 25.08 -7.38 -2.28
C ALA A 127 26.28 -7.77 -1.38
N ASN A 128 26.29 -7.33 -0.12
CA ASN A 128 27.30 -7.71 0.87
C ASN A 128 27.01 -9.04 1.58
N GLY A 129 26.02 -9.80 1.14
CA GLY A 129 25.62 -11.08 1.73
C GLY A 129 24.76 -10.97 2.99
N ARG A 130 24.48 -9.76 3.49
CA ARG A 130 23.65 -9.58 4.68
C ARG A 130 22.17 -9.77 4.32
N ALA A 131 21.48 -10.58 5.11
CA ALA A 131 20.04 -10.80 5.00
C ALA A 131 19.27 -9.73 5.78
N TYR A 132 18.15 -9.26 5.21
CA TYR A 132 17.25 -8.27 5.79
C TYR A 132 15.80 -8.78 5.75
N ARG A 133 15.03 -8.45 6.77
CA ARG A 133 13.65 -8.89 6.92
C ARG A 133 12.62 -7.75 6.81
N GLY A 134 13.06 -6.51 6.72
CA GLY A 134 12.18 -5.36 6.89
C GLY A 134 11.86 -5.10 8.36
N ALA A 135 10.70 -4.52 8.65
CA ALA A 135 10.34 -4.11 10.01
C ALA A 135 8.91 -4.53 10.39
N PRO A 136 8.68 -5.06 11.62
CA PRO A 136 7.36 -5.50 12.08
C PRO A 136 6.50 -4.28 12.52
N LEU A 137 6.02 -3.51 11.56
CA LEU A 137 5.30 -2.25 11.78
C LEU A 137 3.78 -2.44 11.75
N VAL A 138 3.23 -2.96 10.64
CA VAL A 138 1.78 -2.98 10.40
C VAL A 138 1.00 -3.93 11.31
N GLN A 139 1.68 -4.79 12.05
CA GLN A 139 1.05 -5.61 13.08
C GLN A 139 0.79 -4.83 14.38
N ASN A 140 1.53 -3.74 14.60
CA ASN A 140 1.54 -3.03 15.89
C ASN A 140 0.97 -1.62 15.80
N VAL A 141 1.10 -0.97 14.65
CA VAL A 141 0.69 0.43 14.45
C VAL A 141 -0.11 0.58 13.16
N PRO A 142 -0.97 1.61 13.07
CA PRO A 142 -1.75 1.87 11.86
C PRO A 142 -0.84 2.31 10.70
N LEU A 143 -1.24 1.91 9.50
CA LEU A 143 -0.72 2.39 8.24
C LEU A 143 -1.73 3.34 7.60
N TYR A 144 -1.29 4.53 7.22
CA TYR A 144 -2.07 5.54 6.51
C TYR A 144 -1.51 5.74 5.11
N PRO A 145 -2.03 5.02 4.11
CA PRO A 145 -1.53 5.10 2.75
C PRO A 145 -2.25 6.17 1.95
N ALA A 146 -1.56 6.80 0.99
CA ALA A 146 -2.18 7.56 -0.09
C ALA A 146 -2.11 6.77 -1.41
N ILE A 147 -2.74 7.30 -2.45
CA ILE A 147 -2.72 6.73 -3.79
C ILE A 147 -1.59 7.37 -4.58
N GLY A 148 -0.64 6.55 -5.01
CA GLY A 148 0.36 6.90 -6.01
C GLY A 148 -0.04 6.39 -7.41
N ASN A 149 0.85 6.56 -8.38
CA ASN A 149 0.55 6.10 -9.73
C ASN A 149 0.56 4.57 -9.85
N HIS A 150 1.26 3.88 -8.97
CA HIS A 150 1.31 2.43 -8.95
C HIS A 150 0.09 1.76 -8.30
N GLU A 151 -0.77 2.49 -7.61
CA GLU A 151 -2.04 1.97 -7.09
C GLU A 151 -3.16 1.96 -8.12
N VAL A 152 -2.99 2.61 -9.26
CA VAL A 152 -3.97 2.60 -10.35
C VAL A 152 -3.80 1.33 -11.20
N SER A 153 -4.83 0.50 -11.24
CA SER A 153 -4.92 -0.68 -12.10
C SER A 153 -5.16 -0.29 -13.56
N GLY A 154 -4.77 -1.12 -14.48
CA GLY A 154 -4.95 -0.92 -15.93
C GLY A 154 -4.45 -2.11 -16.75
N GLU A 155 -3.94 -3.15 -16.10
CA GLU A 155 -3.33 -4.30 -16.79
C GLU A 155 -4.33 -5.17 -17.53
N LEU A 156 -5.58 -5.19 -17.08
CA LEU A 156 -6.63 -6.07 -17.63
C LEU A 156 -7.50 -5.40 -18.71
N GLY A 157 -7.11 -4.22 -19.19
CA GLY A 157 -7.81 -3.49 -20.25
C GLY A 157 -8.71 -2.36 -19.72
N PRO A 158 -9.47 -1.70 -20.62
CA PRO A 158 -10.22 -0.48 -20.31
C PRO A 158 -11.19 -0.62 -19.14
N SER A 159 -11.87 -1.75 -19.02
CA SER A 159 -12.83 -2.01 -17.95
C SER A 159 -12.20 -2.25 -16.59
N SER A 160 -10.89 -2.39 -16.52
CA SER A 160 -10.16 -2.71 -15.30
C SER A 160 -9.51 -1.51 -14.63
N CYS A 161 -9.51 -0.34 -15.29
CA CYS A 161 -8.92 0.87 -14.72
C CYS A 161 -9.64 1.28 -13.44
N SER A 162 -8.97 1.12 -12.32
CA SER A 162 -9.54 1.38 -11.01
C SER A 162 -8.48 1.46 -9.91
N ILE A 163 -8.92 1.86 -8.74
CA ILE A 163 -8.18 1.79 -7.48
C ILE A 163 -8.75 0.72 -6.54
N ASP A 164 -9.50 -0.23 -7.07
CA ASP A 164 -10.24 -1.20 -6.25
C ASP A 164 -9.32 -2.12 -5.47
N SER A 165 -8.23 -2.62 -6.07
CA SER A 165 -7.26 -3.46 -5.36
C SER A 165 -6.65 -2.73 -4.17
N TYR A 166 -6.23 -1.48 -4.37
CA TYR A 166 -5.76 -0.63 -3.28
C TYR A 166 -6.82 -0.49 -2.17
N ARG A 167 -8.05 -0.11 -2.52
CA ARG A 167 -9.16 0.06 -1.55
C ARG A 167 -9.51 -1.23 -0.83
N GLN A 168 -9.52 -2.34 -1.55
CA GLN A 168 -9.87 -3.64 -0.97
C GLN A 168 -8.78 -4.15 -0.01
N ILE A 169 -7.51 -3.93 -0.31
CA ILE A 169 -6.41 -4.37 0.55
C ILE A 169 -6.24 -3.44 1.74
N THR A 170 -6.08 -2.15 1.50
CA THR A 170 -5.80 -1.18 2.57
C THR A 170 -7.02 -0.82 3.40
N GLY A 171 -8.21 -0.84 2.78
CA GLY A 171 -9.44 -0.31 3.37
C GLY A 171 -9.50 1.22 3.39
N ALA A 172 -8.50 1.90 2.85
CA ALA A 172 -8.45 3.35 2.78
C ALA A 172 -9.42 3.91 1.73
N ARG A 173 -9.93 5.10 1.99
CA ARG A 173 -10.66 5.90 0.99
C ARG A 173 -9.66 6.61 0.09
N PRO A 174 -10.07 7.09 -1.10
CA PRO A 174 -9.20 7.86 -1.98
C PRO A 174 -8.65 9.12 -1.30
N TRP A 175 -9.49 9.80 -0.53
CA TRP A 175 -9.10 10.89 0.36
C TRP A 175 -9.74 10.72 1.73
N TYR A 176 -9.04 11.12 2.75
CA TYR A 176 -9.49 11.00 4.13
C TYR A 176 -8.64 11.87 5.06
N ALA A 177 -9.12 12.04 6.29
CA ALA A 177 -8.36 12.69 7.33
C ALA A 177 -8.44 11.89 8.63
N VAL A 178 -7.33 11.87 9.36
CA VAL A 178 -7.25 11.27 10.69
C VAL A 178 -6.52 12.21 11.65
N THR A 179 -6.79 12.08 12.93
CA THR A 179 -6.04 12.79 13.96
C THR A 179 -5.28 11.78 14.80
N ILE A 180 -3.99 12.01 14.97
CA ILE A 180 -3.08 11.18 15.76
C ILE A 180 -2.41 12.10 16.76
N GLY A 181 -2.77 12.00 18.03
CA GLY A 181 -2.32 12.97 19.03
C GLY A 181 -2.69 14.41 18.63
N ASN A 182 -1.69 15.23 18.44
CA ASN A 182 -1.84 16.63 18.00
C ASN A 182 -1.67 16.83 16.49
N VAL A 183 -1.45 15.75 15.74
CA VAL A 183 -1.24 15.83 14.29
C VAL A 183 -2.53 15.51 13.56
N ARG A 184 -2.95 16.40 12.66
CA ARG A 184 -4.03 16.17 11.71
C ARG A 184 -3.40 15.76 10.37
N LEU A 185 -3.55 14.49 9.99
CA LEU A 185 -3.16 13.99 8.68
C LEU A 185 -4.33 14.15 7.72
N ILE A 186 -4.10 14.81 6.59
CA ILE A 186 -5.04 14.95 5.49
C ILE A 186 -4.41 14.28 4.27
N THR A 187 -5.08 13.28 3.75
CA THR A 187 -4.68 12.54 2.55
C THR A 187 -5.60 12.94 1.41
N LEU A 188 -4.99 13.31 0.28
CA LEU A 188 -5.70 13.71 -0.94
C LEU A 188 -5.33 12.77 -2.08
N PHE A 189 -6.24 12.62 -3.03
CA PHE A 189 -5.98 11.96 -4.31
C PHE A 189 -5.84 13.03 -5.39
N VAL A 190 -4.64 13.50 -5.61
CA VAL A 190 -4.34 14.66 -6.47
C VAL A 190 -3.67 14.28 -7.80
N ALA A 191 -3.22 13.04 -7.92
CA ALA A 191 -2.54 12.58 -9.12
C ALA A 191 -3.55 12.38 -10.27
N ARG A 192 -3.24 12.99 -11.41
CA ARG A 192 -3.92 12.70 -12.67
C ARG A 192 -3.15 11.57 -13.33
N MET A 193 -3.79 10.39 -13.42
CA MET A 193 -3.14 9.18 -13.90
C MET A 193 -3.79 8.70 -15.19
N TRP A 194 -2.98 8.53 -16.20
CA TRP A 194 -3.31 7.76 -17.38
C TRP A 194 -2.42 6.52 -17.44
N ARG A 195 -3.03 5.38 -17.75
CA ARG A 195 -2.33 4.13 -17.91
C ARG A 195 -2.65 3.53 -19.26
N GLY A 196 -1.63 3.45 -20.12
CA GLY A 196 -1.75 2.82 -21.41
C GLY A 196 -1.96 1.31 -21.30
N PHE A 197 -2.73 0.76 -22.24
CA PHE A 197 -2.81 -0.68 -22.46
C PHE A 197 -1.94 -1.04 -23.64
N ASP A 198 -1.05 -1.96 -23.45
CA ASP A 198 -0.44 -2.67 -24.54
C ASP A 198 -1.02 -4.07 -24.57
N VAL A 199 -2.07 -4.24 -25.35
CA VAL A 199 -2.79 -5.51 -25.48
C VAL A 199 -1.96 -6.59 -26.16
N ASN A 200 -0.87 -6.20 -26.83
CA ASN A 200 0.02 -7.11 -27.55
C ASN A 200 1.34 -7.39 -26.81
N ALA A 201 1.62 -6.64 -25.74
CA ALA A 201 2.85 -6.83 -25.01
C ALA A 201 2.76 -7.97 -23.99
N ASP A 202 3.92 -8.54 -23.69
CA ASP A 202 4.11 -9.39 -22.53
C ASP A 202 3.47 -8.72 -21.30
N PRO A 203 2.71 -9.47 -20.49
CA PRO A 203 2.13 -8.97 -19.24
C PRO A 203 3.11 -8.20 -18.34
N ARG A 204 4.41 -8.51 -18.42
CA ARG A 204 5.47 -7.79 -17.73
C ARG A 204 5.76 -6.41 -18.33
N ALA A 205 5.57 -6.24 -19.64
CA ALA A 205 5.76 -4.97 -20.33
C ALA A 205 4.57 -4.02 -20.12
N ARG A 206 3.35 -4.55 -19.96
CA ARG A 206 2.13 -3.77 -19.65
C ARG A 206 2.25 -2.93 -18.38
N GLN A 207 3.13 -3.29 -17.47
CA GLN A 207 3.36 -2.59 -16.22
C GLN A 207 4.15 -1.28 -16.36
N ARG A 208 4.74 -1.02 -17.52
CA ARG A 208 5.67 0.11 -17.72
C ARG A 208 5.01 1.38 -18.21
N SER A 209 3.81 1.31 -18.73
CA SER A 209 3.13 2.48 -19.31
C SER A 209 2.32 3.22 -18.25
N ARG A 210 3.05 3.93 -17.38
CA ARG A 210 2.46 4.79 -16.37
C ARG A 210 3.11 6.15 -16.43
N TYR A 211 2.30 7.17 -16.54
CA TYR A 211 2.77 8.53 -16.43
C TYR A 211 1.63 9.44 -15.99
N GLN A 212 2.02 10.52 -15.43
CA GLN A 212 1.13 11.60 -15.12
C GLN A 212 0.65 12.22 -16.42
N GLU A 213 -0.64 12.44 -16.51
CA GLU A 213 -1.24 13.01 -17.68
C GLU A 213 -0.68 14.39 -18.00
N ALA A 214 -0.17 14.58 -19.23
CA ALA A 214 -0.08 15.88 -19.84
C ALA A 214 -1.43 16.22 -20.48
N SER A 215 -1.82 17.50 -20.49
CA SER A 215 -3.07 17.94 -21.13
C SER A 215 -3.18 17.53 -22.60
N ALA A 216 -2.05 17.36 -23.30
CA ALA A 216 -1.99 16.83 -24.65
C ALA A 216 -2.42 15.37 -24.77
N ASP A 217 -2.24 14.56 -23.72
CA ASP A 217 -2.61 13.15 -23.73
C ASP A 217 -4.13 12.93 -23.55
N VAL A 218 -4.79 13.82 -22.85
CA VAL A 218 -6.27 13.79 -22.66
C VAL A 218 -6.97 14.17 -23.96
N GLY A 219 -6.41 15.09 -24.72
CA GLY A 219 -6.98 15.57 -25.98
C GLY A 219 -6.71 14.66 -27.18
N ASP A 220 -5.87 13.64 -27.05
CA ASP A 220 -5.54 12.70 -28.13
C ASP A 220 -6.48 11.47 -28.09
N PRO A 221 -7.49 11.38 -29.00
CA PRO A 221 -8.41 10.24 -29.04
C PRO A 221 -7.72 8.90 -29.27
N GLN A 222 -6.56 8.87 -29.93
CA GLN A 222 -5.82 7.63 -30.19
C GLN A 222 -5.14 7.13 -28.92
N ARG A 223 -4.59 8.03 -28.12
CA ARG A 223 -3.99 7.70 -26.83
C ARG A 223 -5.03 7.39 -25.78
N HIS A 224 -6.08 8.20 -25.70
CA HIS A 224 -7.16 8.03 -24.71
C HIS A 224 -7.91 6.71 -24.91
N GLY A 225 -8.09 6.26 -26.13
CA GLY A 225 -8.69 4.95 -26.46
C GLY A 225 -7.81 3.74 -26.14
N GLN A 226 -6.52 3.94 -25.91
CA GLN A 226 -5.54 2.88 -25.65
C GLN A 226 -5.16 2.73 -24.18
N GLY A 227 -5.83 3.43 -23.29
CA GLY A 227 -5.51 3.40 -21.88
C GLY A 227 -6.72 3.68 -21.00
N CYS A 228 -6.47 3.78 -19.70
CA CYS A 228 -7.45 4.22 -18.75
C CYS A 228 -6.98 5.45 -17.98
N PHE A 229 -7.94 6.25 -17.61
CA PHE A 229 -7.71 7.48 -16.91
C PHE A 229 -8.43 7.47 -15.56
N ILE A 230 -7.69 7.75 -14.51
CA ILE A 230 -8.24 7.92 -13.17
C ILE A 230 -7.70 9.21 -12.57
N HIS A 231 -8.58 10.06 -12.12
CA HIS A 231 -8.23 11.16 -11.26
C HIS A 231 -9.45 11.65 -10.47
N GLU A 232 -9.17 12.33 -9.38
CA GLU A 232 -10.18 13.08 -8.62
C GLU A 232 -9.80 14.54 -8.62
N SER A 233 -10.73 15.38 -9.04
CA SER A 233 -10.50 16.82 -9.08
C SER A 233 -10.39 17.41 -7.68
N ILE A 234 -9.43 18.32 -7.49
CA ILE A 234 -9.32 19.18 -6.31
C ILE A 234 -9.74 20.63 -6.61
N ALA A 235 -10.27 20.89 -7.81
CA ALA A 235 -10.75 22.21 -8.17
C ALA A 235 -11.93 22.64 -7.28
N PRO A 236 -12.11 23.94 -7.04
CA PRO A 236 -13.26 24.45 -6.30
C PRO A 236 -14.58 23.87 -6.80
N GLY A 237 -15.41 23.37 -5.87
CA GLY A 237 -16.70 22.75 -6.19
C GLY A 237 -16.63 21.24 -6.46
N SER A 238 -15.46 20.64 -6.60
CA SER A 238 -15.34 19.18 -6.72
C SER A 238 -15.67 18.45 -5.41
N PRO A 239 -16.07 17.16 -5.44
CA PRO A 239 -16.38 16.42 -4.21
C PRO A 239 -15.22 16.40 -3.20
N GLN A 240 -13.98 16.26 -3.66
CA GLN A 240 -12.82 16.25 -2.80
C GLN A 240 -12.55 17.63 -2.19
N TRP A 241 -12.72 18.70 -2.98
CA TRP A 241 -12.60 20.07 -2.50
C TRP A 241 -13.68 20.40 -1.46
N GLN A 242 -14.96 20.06 -1.75
CA GLN A 242 -16.07 20.27 -0.80
C GLN A 242 -15.88 19.53 0.52
N TRP A 243 -15.26 18.35 0.47
CA TRP A 243 -14.92 17.60 1.67
C TRP A 243 -13.76 18.24 2.44
N LEU A 244 -12.82 18.90 1.77
CA LEU A 244 -11.62 19.48 2.38
C LEU A 244 -11.92 20.80 3.12
N VAL A 245 -12.83 21.63 2.59
CA VAL A 245 -13.21 22.94 3.15
C VAL A 245 -14.38 22.81 4.10
#